data_e91d8b225a74d535204df6addab3baf8
#
_entry.id   e91d8b225a74d535204df6addab3baf8
#
_cell.length_a   1.000
_cell.length_b   1.000
_cell.length_c   1.000
_cell.angle_alpha   90.00
_cell.angle_beta   90.00
_cell.angle_gamma   90.00
#
_symmetry.space_group_name_H-M   'P 1'
#
loop_
_entity.id
_entity.type
_entity.pdbx_description
1 polymer ?
#
loop_
_entity_poly.entity_id
_entity_poly.type
_entity_poly.pdbx_seq_one_letter_code
_entity_poly.pdbx_strand_id
1 'polypeptide(L)'
;MAATQTRGAGIKEDPWVLQTPPGKSEYLAYRDEAADPPALVVIVGKTELRYQLRCLDDLRAMLAAAGDWVPLGSADEQKPAADGTVEAWGRSPDNPVGGWYGLKKGLRGRFGVYVPPLMEALGLCELEHNAKNNRMRAK
;
A
#
# COMPACT_ATOMS: atom_id res chain seq x y z
N MET A 1 4.88 -14.51 17.43
CA MET A 1 5.72 -13.33 17.42
C MET A 1 5.28 -12.34 16.38
N ALA A 2 5.47 -11.14 16.61
CA ALA A 2 5.16 -10.16 15.61
C ALA A 2 6.07 -10.37 14.40
N ALA A 3 5.48 -10.66 13.28
CA ALA A 3 6.24 -10.87 12.05
C ALA A 3 7.00 -9.61 11.67
N THR A 4 6.34 -8.48 11.82
CA THR A 4 6.92 -7.21 11.42
C THR A 4 6.63 -6.18 12.49
N GLN A 5 7.68 -5.57 12.98
CA GLN A 5 7.56 -4.43 13.86
C GLN A 5 7.99 -3.21 13.07
N THR A 6 7.12 -2.23 13.01
CA THR A 6 7.48 -0.99 12.38
C THR A 6 7.96 0.00 13.43
N ARG A 7 8.99 0.76 13.08
CA ARG A 7 9.44 1.88 13.88
C ARG A 7 8.66 3.12 13.47
N GLY A 8 8.55 4.04 14.39
CA GLY A 8 7.93 5.33 14.13
C GLY A 8 6.47 5.40 14.49
N ALA A 9 5.98 6.61 14.68
CA ALA A 9 4.61 6.89 15.06
C ALA A 9 3.67 7.09 13.86
N GLY A 10 4.21 7.15 12.65
CA GLY A 10 3.42 7.37 11.44
C GLY A 10 3.01 8.81 11.24
N ILE A 11 3.82 9.75 11.74
CA ILE A 11 3.66 11.18 11.51
C ILE A 11 4.91 11.72 10.81
N LYS A 12 4.81 12.90 10.24
CA LYS A 12 5.90 13.47 9.44
C LYS A 12 7.22 13.55 10.23
N GLU A 13 7.15 13.90 11.50
CA GLU A 13 8.32 14.05 12.37
C GLU A 13 8.89 12.72 12.84
N ASP A 14 8.10 11.65 12.72
CA ASP A 14 8.47 10.32 13.15
C ASP A 14 7.77 9.28 12.25
N PRO A 15 8.18 9.16 10.98
CA PRO A 15 7.51 8.29 10.03
C PRO A 15 7.72 6.81 10.36
N TRP A 16 6.82 5.98 9.89
CA TRP A 16 7.02 4.53 9.89
C TRP A 16 8.20 4.18 9.00
N VAL A 17 9.00 3.22 9.42
CA VAL A 17 10.10 2.66 8.62
C VAL A 17 9.68 1.26 8.19
N LEU A 18 9.56 1.05 6.88
CA LEU A 18 8.98 -0.16 6.31
C LEU A 18 9.92 -0.75 5.25
N GLN A 19 9.66 -2.00 4.90
CA GLN A 19 10.37 -2.67 3.80
C GLN A 19 9.38 -3.16 2.77
N THR A 20 9.79 -3.15 1.50
CA THR A 20 8.99 -3.72 0.42
C THR A 20 8.76 -5.20 0.68
N PRO A 21 7.72 -5.82 0.07
CA PRO A 21 7.37 -7.22 0.37
C PRO A 21 8.52 -8.21 0.31
N PRO A 22 9.45 -8.15 -0.67
CA PRO A 22 10.61 -9.05 -0.67
C PRO A 22 11.63 -8.76 0.45
N GLY A 23 11.50 -7.62 1.14
CA GLY A 23 12.42 -7.25 2.21
C GLY A 23 13.76 -6.71 1.72
N LYS A 24 13.83 -6.25 0.48
CA LYS A 24 15.09 -5.81 -0.14
C LYS A 24 15.30 -4.30 -0.11
N SER A 25 14.24 -3.52 0.07
CA SER A 25 14.32 -2.06 0.04
C SER A 25 13.52 -1.47 1.19
N GLU A 26 14.06 -0.42 1.79
CA GLU A 26 13.43 0.29 2.89
C GLU A 26 12.81 1.59 2.37
N TYR A 27 11.69 1.98 2.98
CA TYR A 27 11.03 3.25 2.66
C TYR A 27 10.33 3.79 3.91
N LEU A 28 9.91 5.04 3.83
CA LEU A 28 9.23 5.72 4.94
C LEU A 28 7.79 6.00 4.54
N ALA A 29 6.91 6.05 5.54
CA ALA A 29 5.53 6.44 5.32
C ALA A 29 4.98 7.16 6.54
N TYR A 30 4.05 8.08 6.31
CA TYR A 30 3.34 8.77 7.40
C TYR A 30 1.98 9.24 6.94
N ARG A 31 1.11 9.54 7.90
CA ARG A 31 -0.23 10.07 7.62
C ARG A 31 -0.18 11.58 7.59
N ASP A 32 -0.78 12.16 6.55
CA ASP A 32 -1.02 13.59 6.45
C ASP A 32 -2.54 13.81 6.50
N GLU A 33 -3.05 13.88 7.73
CA GLU A 33 -4.50 13.99 7.94
C GLU A 33 -5.02 15.39 7.70
N ALA A 34 -4.13 16.38 7.62
CA ALA A 34 -4.51 17.75 7.31
C ALA A 34 -4.69 18.00 5.81
N ALA A 35 -4.18 17.10 4.97
CA ALA A 35 -4.36 17.20 3.53
C ALA A 35 -5.82 16.94 3.15
N ASP A 36 -6.24 17.43 1.99
CA ASP A 36 -7.60 17.24 1.47
C ASP A 36 -7.53 16.69 0.05
N PRO A 37 -7.83 15.38 -0.12
CA PRO A 37 -8.22 14.39 0.90
C PRO A 37 -7.03 14.00 1.80
N PRO A 38 -7.31 13.46 2.99
CA PRO A 38 -6.24 12.96 3.83
C PRO A 38 -5.37 11.93 3.09
N ALA A 39 -4.07 12.01 3.28
CA ALA A 39 -3.11 11.25 2.48
C ALA A 39 -2.22 10.35 3.33
N LEU A 40 -1.87 9.22 2.72
CA LEU A 40 -0.75 8.40 3.14
C LEU A 40 0.43 8.82 2.29
N VAL A 41 1.45 9.38 2.92
CA VAL A 41 2.65 9.85 2.22
C VAL A 41 3.70 8.76 2.29
N VAL A 42 4.28 8.41 1.15
CA VAL A 42 5.31 7.37 1.04
C VAL A 42 6.57 8.01 0.47
N ILE A 43 7.69 7.85 1.17
CA ILE A 43 8.98 8.42 0.77
C ILE A 43 9.92 7.29 0.38
N VAL A 44 10.29 7.26 -0.88
CA VAL A 44 11.21 6.27 -1.44
C VAL A 44 12.43 7.03 -1.95
N GLY A 45 13.52 7.00 -1.17
CA GLY A 45 14.67 7.83 -1.50
C GLY A 45 14.30 9.30 -1.50
N LYS A 46 14.36 9.94 -2.66
CA LYS A 46 13.99 11.34 -2.84
C LYS A 46 12.59 11.51 -3.43
N THR A 47 11.90 10.41 -3.70
CA THR A 47 10.60 10.43 -4.35
C THR A 47 9.50 10.39 -3.31
N GLU A 48 8.54 11.31 -3.40
CA GLU A 48 7.36 11.32 -2.56
C GLU A 48 6.15 10.87 -3.36
N LEU A 49 5.49 9.81 -2.88
CA LEU A 49 4.21 9.35 -3.43
C LEU A 49 3.12 9.66 -2.41
N ARG A 50 1.90 9.85 -2.90
CA ARG A 50 0.75 10.12 -2.04
C ARG A 50 -0.43 9.26 -2.48
N TYR A 51 -1.06 8.60 -1.52
CA TYR A 51 -2.29 7.83 -1.74
C TYR A 51 -3.36 8.34 -0.81
N GLN A 52 -4.64 8.24 -1.20
CA GLN A 52 -5.72 8.58 -0.27
C GLN A 52 -5.61 7.69 0.97
N LEU A 53 -5.60 8.30 2.14
CA LEU A 53 -5.39 7.59 3.41
C LEU A 53 -6.43 6.51 3.64
N ARG A 54 -7.64 6.70 3.14
CA ARG A 54 -8.73 5.72 3.25
C ARG A 54 -8.40 4.38 2.58
N CYS A 55 -7.32 4.32 1.78
CA CYS A 55 -6.94 3.07 1.12
C CYS A 55 -6.71 1.94 2.11
N LEU A 56 -6.28 2.25 3.33
CA LEU A 56 -6.04 1.25 4.36
C LEU A 56 -7.34 0.53 4.74
N ASP A 57 -8.39 1.29 5.00
CA ASP A 57 -9.70 0.73 5.35
C ASP A 57 -10.35 0.04 4.15
N ASP A 58 -10.26 0.68 2.97
CA ASP A 58 -10.90 0.16 1.76
C ASP A 58 -10.24 -1.15 1.31
N LEU A 59 -8.90 -1.22 1.36
CA LEU A 59 -8.19 -2.45 0.99
C LEU A 59 -8.48 -3.56 2.00
N ARG A 60 -8.54 -3.24 3.28
CA ARG A 60 -8.91 -4.22 4.29
C ARG A 60 -10.28 -4.82 4.02
N ALA A 61 -11.25 -3.99 3.66
CA ALA A 61 -12.60 -4.44 3.32
C ALA A 61 -12.60 -5.33 2.08
N MET A 62 -11.82 -4.96 1.06
CA MET A 62 -11.71 -5.77 -0.16
C MET A 62 -11.13 -7.14 0.15
N LEU A 63 -10.08 -7.21 0.96
CA LEU A 63 -9.45 -8.47 1.32
C LEU A 63 -10.39 -9.35 2.13
N ALA A 64 -11.17 -8.77 3.04
CA ALA A 64 -12.17 -9.50 3.82
C ALA A 64 -13.25 -10.09 2.90
N ALA A 65 -13.69 -9.32 1.92
CA ALA A 65 -14.68 -9.79 0.96
C ALA A 65 -14.13 -10.89 0.04
N ALA A 66 -12.84 -10.81 -0.31
CA ALA A 66 -12.19 -11.82 -1.14
C ALA A 66 -12.06 -13.17 -0.42
N GLY A 67 -11.83 -13.14 0.89
CA GLY A 67 -11.79 -14.34 1.71
C GLY A 67 -10.62 -15.27 1.45
N ASP A 68 -9.61 -14.85 0.68
CA ASP A 68 -8.47 -15.66 0.31
C ASP A 68 -7.31 -14.75 -0.10
N TRP A 69 -6.19 -15.36 -0.42
CA TRP A 69 -5.00 -14.64 -0.88
C TRP A 69 -5.27 -13.87 -2.17
N VAL A 70 -4.81 -12.63 -2.22
CA VAL A 70 -4.92 -11.76 -3.39
C VAL A 70 -3.50 -11.39 -3.82
N PRO A 71 -3.10 -11.63 -5.08
CA PRO A 71 -1.78 -11.24 -5.57
C PRO A 71 -1.60 -9.72 -5.47
N LEU A 72 -0.41 -9.29 -5.12
CA LEU A 72 -0.14 -7.86 -4.99
C LEU A 72 -0.08 -7.16 -6.35
N GLY A 73 0.63 -7.74 -7.29
CA GLY A 73 0.97 -7.06 -8.52
C GLY A 73 1.97 -5.94 -8.26
N SER A 74 2.42 -5.31 -9.31
CA SER A 74 3.31 -4.17 -9.22
C SER A 74 3.38 -3.50 -10.58
N ALA A 75 3.05 -2.24 -10.66
CA ALA A 75 3.18 -1.50 -11.91
C ALA A 75 3.30 -0.01 -11.63
N ASP A 76 4.16 0.65 -12.41
CA ASP A 76 4.18 2.11 -12.44
C ASP A 76 2.88 2.63 -13.04
N GLU A 77 2.60 3.91 -12.85
CA GLU A 77 1.39 4.52 -13.39
C GLU A 77 1.27 4.34 -14.90
N GLN A 78 2.39 4.38 -15.61
CA GLN A 78 2.44 4.32 -17.07
C GLN A 78 2.27 2.91 -17.63
N LYS A 79 2.27 1.89 -16.76
CA LYS A 79 2.16 0.48 -17.18
C LYS A 79 0.83 -0.10 -16.70
N PRO A 80 0.23 -1.02 -17.47
CA PRO A 80 -0.98 -1.69 -17.01
C PRO A 80 -0.67 -2.61 -15.84
N ALA A 81 -1.62 -2.73 -14.92
CA ALA A 81 -1.56 -3.69 -13.83
C ALA A 81 -2.29 -4.96 -14.25
N ALA A 82 -1.77 -6.11 -13.83
CA ALA A 82 -2.43 -7.39 -14.12
C ALA A 82 -3.77 -7.48 -13.41
N ASP A 83 -4.78 -8.01 -14.08
CA ASP A 83 -6.11 -8.18 -13.51
C ASP A 83 -6.05 -9.07 -12.26
N GLY A 84 -6.93 -8.78 -11.31
CA GLY A 84 -7.05 -9.56 -10.08
C GLY A 84 -5.98 -9.27 -9.05
N THR A 85 -5.15 -8.27 -9.24
CA THR A 85 -4.11 -7.89 -8.29
C THR A 85 -4.55 -6.70 -7.45
N VAL A 86 -3.90 -6.52 -6.30
CA VAL A 86 -4.08 -5.34 -5.46
C VAL A 86 -3.72 -4.08 -6.24
N GLU A 87 -2.66 -4.14 -7.04
CA GLU A 87 -2.26 -3.01 -7.88
C GLU A 87 -3.37 -2.59 -8.85
N ALA A 88 -4.01 -3.55 -9.52
CA ALA A 88 -5.12 -3.26 -10.43
C ALA A 88 -6.33 -2.69 -9.69
N TRP A 89 -6.63 -3.26 -8.52
CA TRP A 89 -7.74 -2.76 -7.70
C TRP A 89 -7.49 -1.32 -7.26
N GLY A 90 -6.25 -0.98 -6.92
CA GLY A 90 -5.87 0.36 -6.46
C GLY A 90 -6.01 1.46 -7.50
N ARG A 91 -6.34 1.11 -8.74
CA ARG A 91 -6.55 2.05 -9.84
C ARG A 91 -7.84 1.78 -10.62
N SER A 92 -8.64 0.82 -10.18
CA SER A 92 -9.85 0.39 -10.88
C SER A 92 -10.99 1.38 -10.69
N PRO A 93 -11.77 1.68 -11.74
CA PRO A 93 -12.97 2.48 -11.57
C PRO A 93 -14.03 1.80 -10.69
N ASP A 94 -13.88 0.51 -10.43
CA ASP A 94 -14.82 -0.26 -9.61
C ASP A 94 -14.50 -0.25 -8.12
N ASN A 95 -13.40 0.38 -7.71
CA ASN A 95 -13.04 0.45 -6.29
C ASN A 95 -13.82 1.60 -5.60
N PRO A 96 -13.77 1.69 -4.25
CA PRO A 96 -14.55 2.68 -3.51
C PRO A 96 -14.32 4.14 -3.89
N VAL A 97 -13.17 4.50 -4.43
CA VAL A 97 -12.90 5.90 -4.85
C VAL A 97 -13.11 6.10 -6.36
N GLY A 98 -13.46 5.03 -7.08
CA GLY A 98 -13.75 5.12 -8.51
C GLY A 98 -12.53 5.29 -9.41
N GLY A 99 -11.35 4.88 -8.94
CA GLY A 99 -10.13 4.99 -9.72
C GLY A 99 -8.88 4.99 -8.87
N TRP A 100 -7.92 5.83 -9.22
CA TRP A 100 -6.62 5.87 -8.55
C TRP A 100 -6.74 6.31 -7.09
N TYR A 101 -6.17 5.53 -6.18
CA TYR A 101 -5.89 6.01 -4.82
C TYR A 101 -4.71 6.97 -4.83
N GLY A 102 -3.77 6.78 -5.75
CA GLY A 102 -2.64 7.67 -5.91
C GLY A 102 -3.08 9.08 -6.27
N LEU A 103 -2.52 10.07 -5.58
CA LEU A 103 -2.93 11.46 -5.71
C LEU A 103 -1.97 12.29 -6.56
N LYS A 104 -0.72 11.86 -6.66
CA LYS A 104 0.30 12.64 -7.37
C LYS A 104 0.44 12.13 -8.79
N LYS A 105 -0.11 12.88 -9.75
CA LYS A 105 -0.07 12.50 -11.15
C LYS A 105 1.36 12.19 -11.61
N GLY A 106 1.52 11.08 -12.31
CA GLY A 106 2.82 10.54 -12.71
C GLY A 106 3.42 9.56 -11.71
N LEU A 107 2.94 9.58 -10.46
CA LEU A 107 3.44 8.74 -9.36
C LEU A 107 2.30 8.02 -8.65
N ARG A 108 1.20 7.72 -9.35
CA ARG A 108 0.02 7.07 -8.74
C ARG A 108 0.14 5.54 -8.69
N GLY A 109 1.14 4.96 -9.33
CA GLY A 109 1.34 3.52 -9.35
C GLY A 109 2.01 2.98 -8.10
N ARG A 110 2.42 1.72 -8.17
CA ARG A 110 3.12 0.98 -7.11
C ARG A 110 2.35 0.86 -5.80
N PHE A 111 1.04 0.98 -5.88
CA PHE A 111 0.14 0.81 -4.74
C PHE A 111 0.35 -0.56 -4.07
N GLY A 112 0.46 -1.62 -4.87
CA GLY A 112 0.66 -2.98 -4.39
C GLY A 112 2.03 -3.27 -3.81
N VAL A 113 2.97 -2.31 -3.89
CA VAL A 113 4.30 -2.44 -3.33
C VAL A 113 4.39 -1.76 -1.97
N TYR A 114 3.82 -0.55 -1.84
CA TYR A 114 4.05 0.29 -0.66
C TYR A 114 2.94 0.26 0.38
N VAL A 115 1.72 -0.08 0.00
CA VAL A 115 0.60 -0.11 0.96
C VAL A 115 0.56 -1.43 1.76
N PRO A 116 0.74 -2.62 1.16
CA PRO A 116 0.63 -3.87 1.90
C PRO A 116 1.58 -4.00 3.11
N PRO A 117 2.87 -3.62 3.03
CA PRO A 117 3.74 -3.74 4.21
C PRO A 117 3.27 -2.90 5.41
N LEU A 118 2.69 -1.73 5.15
CA LEU A 118 2.12 -0.93 6.24
C LEU A 118 0.92 -1.64 6.88
N MET A 119 0.05 -2.23 6.06
CA MET A 119 -1.09 -2.96 6.59
C MET A 119 -0.66 -4.16 7.43
N GLU A 120 0.38 -4.86 7.01
CA GLU A 120 0.94 -5.94 7.82
C GLU A 120 1.47 -5.41 9.15
N ALA A 121 2.23 -4.32 9.11
CA ALA A 121 2.79 -3.72 10.32
C ALA A 121 1.71 -3.25 11.29
N LEU A 122 0.56 -2.82 10.78
CA LEU A 122 -0.58 -2.39 11.59
C LEU A 122 -1.47 -3.57 12.04
N GLY A 123 -1.13 -4.79 11.65
CA GLY A 123 -1.90 -5.98 12.04
C GLY A 123 -3.20 -6.16 11.27
N LEU A 124 -3.33 -5.54 10.09
CA LEU A 124 -4.57 -5.56 9.31
C LEU A 124 -4.62 -6.66 8.26
N CYS A 125 -3.48 -7.25 7.94
CA CYS A 125 -3.42 -8.30 6.91
C CYS A 125 -2.27 -9.26 7.17
N GLU A 126 -2.30 -10.40 6.47
CA GLU A 126 -1.16 -11.28 6.33
C GLU A 126 -0.51 -11.00 4.97
N LEU A 127 0.80 -11.01 4.92
CA LEU A 127 1.57 -10.66 3.72
C LEU A 127 2.69 -11.68 3.52
N GLU A 128 2.84 -12.16 2.29
CA GLU A 128 3.96 -13.01 1.92
C GLU A 128 5.22 -12.18 1.68
N HIS A 129 6.37 -12.79 1.93
CA HIS A 129 7.67 -12.14 1.78
C HIS A 129 8.63 -12.99 0.93
N ASN A 130 8.13 -13.44 -0.20
CA ASN A 130 8.95 -14.16 -1.19
C ASN A 130 9.77 -13.16 -1.99
N ALA A 131 10.71 -13.65 -2.77
CA ALA A 131 11.51 -12.78 -3.63
C ALA A 131 10.64 -12.07 -4.68
N LYS A 132 9.54 -12.69 -5.10
CA LYS A 132 8.59 -12.13 -6.06
C LYS A 132 7.23 -12.83 -5.94
N ASN A 133 6.22 -12.28 -6.61
CA ASN A 133 4.87 -12.85 -6.69
C ASN A 133 4.20 -13.02 -5.32
N ASN A 134 4.33 -12.01 -4.50
CA ASN A 134 3.75 -12.02 -3.16
C ASN A 134 2.24 -11.76 -3.20
N ARG A 135 1.56 -12.27 -2.17
CA ARG A 135 0.12 -12.13 -2.00
C ARG A 135 -0.18 -11.63 -0.61
N MET A 136 -1.38 -11.10 -0.42
CA MET A 136 -1.87 -10.69 0.90
C MET A 136 -3.30 -11.19 1.09
N ARG A 137 -3.74 -11.27 2.35
CA ARG A 137 -5.12 -11.61 2.70
C ARG A 137 -5.53 -10.96 4.01
N ALA A 138 -6.83 -10.88 4.24
CA ALA A 138 -7.36 -10.35 5.49
C ALA A 138 -6.88 -11.18 6.68
N LYS A 139 -6.66 -10.50 7.77
CA LYS A 139 -6.24 -11.12 9.02
C LYS A 139 -7.42 -11.28 9.97
#